data_e19cc09a2e036375822ccfca56bacdaa
#
_entry.id   e19cc09a2e036375822ccfca56bacdaa
#
_cell.length_a   1.000
_cell.length_b   1.000
_cell.length_c   1.000
_cell.angle_alpha   90.00
_cell.angle_beta   90.00
_cell.angle_gamma   90.00
#
_symmetry.space_group_name_H-M   'P 1'
#
loop_
_entity.id
_entity.type
_entity.pdbx_description
1 polymer ?
#
loop_
_entity_poly.entity_id
_entity_poly.type
_entity_poly.pdbx_seq_one_letter_code
_entity_poly.pdbx_strand_id
1 'polypeptide(L)'
;KTLLTELSILNEDFSGRQAAYVTENDAAPALLENLALRHGFISYELLRGQYHIHNAFKVYLQRLGAELPDTERRRLCRRSGQWYELQNDFLTAFCYYHTAGDYDKMLTVFEKDRGCSFENNYKNKIMAYFGEAPETIRQKHIKAGLIYALWLFLSGENERLQQEIRKLRKYIGQLEDRQEREQCLGELEFLLGETQYNDVEAMAAYFKKSLQLLRQ
;
A
#
# COMPACT_ATOMS: atom_id res chain seq x y z
N LYS A 1 -9.67 -10.88 -26.83
CA LYS A 1 -8.37 -11.39 -26.32
C LYS A 1 -7.66 -10.30 -25.49
N THR A 2 -7.55 -9.08 -26.00
CA THR A 2 -6.85 -7.96 -25.33
C THR A 2 -7.42 -7.67 -23.95
N LEU A 3 -8.74 -7.48 -23.80
CA LEU A 3 -9.38 -7.19 -22.51
C LEU A 3 -9.04 -8.22 -21.42
N LEU A 4 -9.17 -9.52 -21.72
CA LEU A 4 -8.89 -10.56 -20.74
C LEU A 4 -7.40 -10.64 -20.36
N THR A 5 -6.51 -10.33 -21.30
CA THR A 5 -5.07 -10.23 -21.02
C THR A 5 -4.79 -9.05 -20.07
N GLU A 6 -5.41 -7.91 -20.29
CA GLU A 6 -5.30 -6.74 -19.40
C GLU A 6 -5.88 -7.04 -18.00
N LEU A 7 -7.03 -7.72 -17.93
CA LEU A 7 -7.65 -8.11 -16.66
C LEU A 7 -6.91 -9.24 -15.92
N SER A 8 -5.95 -9.91 -16.57
CA SER A 8 -5.16 -10.97 -15.93
C SER A 8 -4.31 -10.48 -14.76
N ILE A 9 -4.08 -9.16 -14.64
CA ILE A 9 -3.38 -8.56 -13.49
C ILE A 9 -4.24 -8.54 -12.23
N LEU A 10 -5.58 -8.66 -12.35
CA LEU A 10 -6.47 -8.73 -11.22
C LEU A 10 -6.40 -10.14 -10.59
N ASN A 11 -5.99 -10.18 -9.34
CA ASN A 11 -5.78 -11.45 -8.63
C ASN A 11 -7.06 -12.03 -8.03
N GLU A 12 -8.10 -11.22 -7.90
CA GLU A 12 -9.37 -11.56 -7.27
C GLU A 12 -10.53 -11.43 -8.25
N ASP A 13 -11.72 -11.78 -7.79
CA ASP A 13 -12.95 -11.53 -8.50
C ASP A 13 -13.18 -10.03 -8.63
N PHE A 14 -13.77 -9.59 -9.74
CA PHE A 14 -13.89 -8.17 -10.05
C PHE A 14 -15.26 -7.83 -10.65
N SER A 15 -15.69 -6.60 -10.45
CA SER A 15 -16.91 -6.08 -11.06
C SER A 15 -16.69 -5.60 -12.49
N GLY A 16 -17.78 -5.51 -13.26
CA GLY A 16 -17.70 -4.90 -14.60
C GLY A 16 -17.23 -3.44 -14.57
N ARG A 17 -17.59 -2.68 -13.52
CA ARG A 17 -17.12 -1.31 -13.29
C ARG A 17 -15.63 -1.25 -13.05
N GLN A 18 -15.11 -2.18 -12.25
CA GLN A 18 -13.68 -2.29 -12.01
C GLN A 18 -12.93 -2.62 -13.30
N ALA A 19 -13.44 -3.57 -14.09
CA ALA A 19 -12.85 -3.91 -15.38
C ALA A 19 -12.81 -2.70 -16.32
N ALA A 20 -13.91 -1.95 -16.45
CA ALA A 20 -13.96 -0.73 -17.26
C ALA A 20 -12.97 0.32 -16.76
N TYR A 21 -12.90 0.55 -15.46
CA TYR A 21 -12.00 1.52 -14.86
C TYR A 21 -10.52 1.17 -15.10
N VAL A 22 -10.13 -0.09 -14.84
CA VAL A 22 -8.74 -0.52 -14.93
C VAL A 22 -8.24 -0.53 -16.37
N THR A 23 -9.08 -0.99 -17.31
CA THR A 23 -8.70 -1.11 -18.73
C THR A 23 -9.01 0.14 -19.56
N GLU A 24 -9.66 1.16 -18.95
CA GLU A 24 -10.15 2.36 -19.65
C GLU A 24 -11.06 2.01 -20.86
N ASN A 25 -11.85 0.94 -20.69
CA ASN A 25 -12.72 0.41 -21.74
C ASN A 25 -14.17 0.35 -21.24
N ASP A 26 -14.97 1.32 -21.62
CA ASP A 26 -16.39 1.41 -21.25
C ASP A 26 -17.23 0.23 -21.74
N ALA A 27 -16.77 -0.47 -22.78
CA ALA A 27 -17.42 -1.67 -23.30
C ALA A 27 -17.09 -2.94 -22.49
N ALA A 28 -16.15 -2.87 -21.53
CA ALA A 28 -15.70 -4.06 -20.78
C ALA A 28 -16.87 -4.80 -20.06
N PRO A 29 -17.84 -4.14 -19.40
CA PRO A 29 -18.96 -4.85 -18.76
C PRO A 29 -19.77 -5.67 -19.76
N ALA A 30 -20.15 -5.10 -20.91
CA ALA A 30 -20.92 -5.80 -21.93
C ALA A 30 -20.15 -6.97 -22.58
N LEU A 31 -18.83 -6.81 -22.76
CA LEU A 31 -17.96 -7.88 -23.24
C LEU A 31 -17.86 -9.03 -22.22
N LEU A 32 -17.73 -8.72 -20.92
CA LEU A 32 -17.66 -9.72 -19.85
C LEU A 32 -18.99 -10.48 -19.71
N GLU A 33 -20.12 -9.79 -19.80
CA GLU A 33 -21.44 -10.41 -19.79
C GLU A 33 -21.60 -11.40 -20.94
N ASN A 34 -21.25 -11.00 -22.16
CA ASN A 34 -21.25 -11.90 -23.33
C ASN A 34 -20.32 -13.11 -23.14
N LEU A 35 -19.16 -12.93 -22.55
CA LEU A 35 -18.22 -14.01 -22.29
C LEU A 35 -18.77 -14.97 -21.21
N ALA A 36 -19.36 -14.45 -20.15
CA ALA A 36 -19.97 -15.27 -19.11
C ALA A 36 -21.16 -16.12 -19.62
N LEU A 37 -21.94 -15.58 -20.57
CA LEU A 37 -23.05 -16.31 -21.19
C LEU A 37 -22.58 -17.41 -22.18
N ARG A 38 -21.42 -17.22 -22.82
CA ARG A 38 -21.00 -18.12 -23.91
C ARG A 38 -19.93 -19.13 -23.52
N HIS A 39 -19.16 -18.86 -22.47
CA HIS A 39 -17.96 -19.61 -22.14
C HIS A 39 -17.92 -19.97 -20.65
N GLY A 40 -17.78 -21.26 -20.34
CA GLY A 40 -17.69 -21.77 -18.97
C GLY A 40 -16.43 -21.38 -18.19
N PHE A 41 -15.53 -20.54 -18.76
CA PHE A 41 -14.32 -20.08 -18.09
C PHE A 41 -14.47 -18.79 -17.29
N ILE A 42 -15.57 -18.07 -17.51
CA ILE A 42 -15.93 -16.87 -16.75
C ILE A 42 -17.37 -17.04 -16.29
N SER A 43 -17.61 -16.86 -15.02
CA SER A 43 -18.94 -16.87 -14.42
C SER A 43 -19.26 -15.53 -13.74
N TYR A 44 -20.53 -15.20 -13.67
CA TYR A 44 -20.98 -14.00 -12.96
C TYR A 44 -21.74 -14.42 -11.70
N GLU A 45 -21.27 -13.95 -10.55
CA GLU A 45 -21.89 -14.18 -9.27
C GLU A 45 -22.89 -13.04 -8.96
N LEU A 46 -24.16 -13.31 -9.13
CA LEU A 46 -25.25 -12.33 -8.98
C LEU A 46 -25.27 -11.65 -7.58
N LEU A 47 -25.03 -12.42 -6.52
CA LEU A 47 -25.10 -11.92 -5.14
C LEU A 47 -24.01 -10.88 -4.86
N ARG A 48 -22.83 -11.06 -5.43
CA ARG A 48 -21.68 -10.16 -5.24
C ARG A 48 -21.52 -9.14 -6.36
N GLY A 49 -22.19 -9.35 -7.50
CA GLY A 49 -22.03 -8.51 -8.67
C GLY A 49 -20.65 -8.60 -9.30
N GLN A 50 -20.00 -9.76 -9.20
CA GLN A 50 -18.60 -9.96 -9.58
C GLN A 50 -18.44 -11.06 -10.63
N TYR A 51 -17.44 -10.91 -11.47
CA TYR A 51 -16.98 -11.92 -12.40
C TYR A 51 -15.87 -12.75 -11.77
N HIS A 52 -16.03 -14.05 -11.86
CA HIS A 52 -15.02 -15.03 -11.46
C HIS A 52 -14.39 -15.67 -12.71
N ILE A 53 -13.07 -15.68 -12.79
CA ILE A 53 -12.31 -16.36 -13.84
C ILE A 53 -11.86 -17.71 -13.29
N HIS A 54 -12.25 -18.81 -13.98
CA HIS A 54 -11.85 -20.15 -13.58
C HIS A 54 -10.31 -20.28 -13.48
N ASN A 55 -9.82 -20.92 -12.42
CA ASN A 55 -8.40 -20.96 -12.08
C ASN A 55 -7.48 -21.41 -13.22
N ALA A 56 -7.86 -22.47 -13.96
CA ALA A 56 -7.05 -22.95 -15.09
C ALA A 56 -6.92 -21.88 -16.19
N PHE A 57 -7.99 -21.13 -16.44
CA PHE A 57 -8.00 -20.05 -17.43
C PHE A 57 -7.25 -18.81 -16.91
N LYS A 58 -7.35 -18.53 -15.61
CA LYS A 58 -6.59 -17.46 -14.97
C LYS A 58 -5.08 -17.65 -15.13
N VAL A 59 -4.57 -18.87 -14.90
CA VAL A 59 -3.14 -19.19 -15.11
C VAL A 59 -2.70 -18.94 -16.55
N TYR A 60 -3.55 -19.33 -17.52
CA TYR A 60 -3.27 -19.06 -18.93
C TYR A 60 -3.25 -17.54 -19.23
N LEU A 61 -4.21 -16.78 -18.72
CA LEU A 61 -4.26 -15.33 -18.89
C LEU A 61 -3.08 -14.63 -18.23
N GLN A 62 -2.64 -15.08 -17.06
CA GLN A 62 -1.46 -14.53 -16.37
C GLN A 62 -0.18 -14.73 -17.19
N ARG A 63 -0.03 -15.84 -17.89
CA ARG A 63 1.09 -16.04 -18.83
C ARG A 63 1.03 -15.04 -19.99
N LEU A 64 -0.14 -14.81 -20.56
CA LEU A 64 -0.32 -13.79 -21.60
C LEU A 64 -0.09 -12.37 -21.06
N GLY A 65 -0.53 -12.10 -19.83
CA GLY A 65 -0.31 -10.83 -19.16
C GLY A 65 1.16 -10.54 -18.85
N ALA A 66 1.97 -11.60 -18.65
CA ALA A 66 3.41 -11.48 -18.48
C ALA A 66 4.13 -11.02 -19.77
N GLU A 67 3.50 -11.24 -20.93
CA GLU A 67 4.01 -10.76 -22.24
C GLU A 67 3.64 -9.30 -22.53
N LEU A 68 2.80 -8.67 -21.72
CA LEU A 68 2.49 -7.25 -21.87
C LEU A 68 3.76 -6.40 -21.68
N PRO A 69 3.91 -5.30 -22.45
CA PRO A 69 4.98 -4.35 -22.23
C PRO A 69 4.98 -3.85 -20.78
N ASP A 70 6.15 -3.66 -20.18
CA ASP A 70 6.28 -3.19 -18.80
C ASP A 70 5.51 -1.88 -18.53
N THR A 71 5.51 -0.96 -19.49
CA THR A 71 4.76 0.30 -19.41
C THR A 71 3.27 0.05 -19.25
N GLU A 72 2.72 -0.87 -20.03
CA GLU A 72 1.31 -1.23 -19.99
C GLU A 72 0.94 -1.95 -18.70
N ARG A 73 1.75 -2.92 -18.28
CA ARG A 73 1.57 -3.63 -17.02
C ARG A 73 1.59 -2.66 -15.82
N ARG A 74 2.55 -1.73 -15.80
CA ARG A 74 2.61 -0.69 -14.76
C ARG A 74 1.39 0.24 -14.80
N ARG A 75 0.91 0.63 -15.98
CA ARG A 75 -0.30 1.42 -16.14
C ARG A 75 -1.50 0.71 -15.52
N LEU A 76 -1.74 -0.55 -15.90
CA LEU A 76 -2.85 -1.34 -15.39
C LEU A 76 -2.77 -1.55 -13.88
N CYS A 77 -1.57 -1.87 -13.35
CA CYS A 77 -1.37 -1.98 -11.90
C CYS A 77 -1.64 -0.66 -11.17
N ARG A 78 -1.17 0.48 -11.71
CA ARG A 78 -1.46 1.79 -11.12
C ARG A 78 -2.96 2.07 -11.08
N ARG A 79 -3.69 1.78 -12.15
CA ARG A 79 -5.14 1.96 -12.20
C ARG A 79 -5.88 1.01 -11.24
N SER A 80 -5.38 -0.22 -11.10
CA SER A 80 -5.90 -1.14 -10.08
C SER A 80 -5.68 -0.58 -8.67
N GLY A 81 -4.49 -0.07 -8.36
CA GLY A 81 -4.22 0.61 -7.10
C GLY A 81 -5.19 1.78 -6.85
N GLN A 82 -5.42 2.63 -7.87
CA GLN A 82 -6.38 3.74 -7.77
C GLN A 82 -7.81 3.26 -7.51
N TRP A 83 -8.24 2.17 -8.17
CA TRP A 83 -9.55 1.58 -7.91
C TRP A 83 -9.72 1.16 -6.46
N TYR A 84 -8.77 0.40 -5.91
CA TYR A 84 -8.82 -0.06 -4.53
C TYR A 84 -8.69 1.09 -3.52
N GLU A 85 -7.88 2.11 -3.82
CA GLU A 85 -7.79 3.34 -3.01
C GLU A 85 -9.16 4.04 -2.92
N LEU A 86 -9.92 4.13 -4.01
CA LEU A 86 -11.28 4.68 -4.05
C LEU A 86 -12.29 3.86 -3.23
N GLN A 87 -12.03 2.57 -3.05
CA GLN A 87 -12.84 1.68 -2.21
C GLN A 87 -12.37 1.65 -0.75
N ASN A 88 -11.35 2.43 -0.38
CA ASN A 88 -10.66 2.40 0.92
C ASN A 88 -10.02 1.05 1.26
N ASP A 89 -9.76 0.21 0.26
CA ASP A 89 -8.95 -1.00 0.41
C ASP A 89 -7.47 -0.63 0.23
N PHE A 90 -6.91 -0.01 1.26
CA PHE A 90 -5.54 0.53 1.22
C PHE A 90 -4.48 -0.55 1.14
N LEU A 91 -4.72 -1.73 1.72
CA LEU A 91 -3.77 -2.85 1.65
C LEU A 91 -3.62 -3.36 0.20
N THR A 92 -4.73 -3.60 -0.47
CA THR A 92 -4.70 -4.04 -1.86
C THR A 92 -4.14 -2.95 -2.78
N ALA A 93 -4.52 -1.68 -2.55
CA ALA A 93 -3.98 -0.53 -3.28
C ALA A 93 -2.45 -0.43 -3.12
N PHE A 94 -1.93 -0.58 -1.90
CA PHE A 94 -0.50 -0.59 -1.58
C PHE A 94 0.26 -1.64 -2.41
N CYS A 95 -0.26 -2.87 -2.47
CA CYS A 95 0.36 -3.94 -3.24
C CYS A 95 0.38 -3.65 -4.75
N TYR A 96 -0.70 -3.09 -5.29
CA TYR A 96 -0.76 -2.73 -6.71
C TYR A 96 0.15 -1.56 -7.06
N TYR A 97 0.24 -0.53 -6.21
CA TYR A 97 1.17 0.58 -6.41
C TYR A 97 2.64 0.12 -6.34
N HIS A 98 2.97 -0.80 -5.41
CA HIS A 98 4.29 -1.43 -5.38
C HIS A 98 4.61 -2.12 -6.71
N THR A 99 3.70 -2.99 -7.21
CA THR A 99 3.87 -3.70 -8.48
C THR A 99 4.00 -2.74 -9.67
N ALA A 100 3.34 -1.59 -9.61
CA ALA A 100 3.46 -0.53 -10.62
C ALA A 100 4.80 0.23 -10.53
N GLY A 101 5.56 0.08 -9.44
CA GLY A 101 6.73 0.90 -9.14
C GLY A 101 6.38 2.34 -8.76
N ASP A 102 5.11 2.59 -8.36
CA ASP A 102 4.61 3.90 -7.93
C ASP A 102 4.74 4.04 -6.41
N TYR A 103 5.99 4.14 -5.95
CA TYR A 103 6.31 4.18 -4.52
C TYR A 103 5.74 5.40 -3.79
N ASP A 104 5.55 6.51 -4.49
CA ASP A 104 4.94 7.72 -3.94
C ASP A 104 3.48 7.46 -3.54
N LYS A 105 2.68 6.91 -4.47
CA LYS A 105 1.31 6.49 -4.19
C LYS A 105 1.22 5.37 -3.17
N MET A 106 2.14 4.42 -3.23
CA MET A 106 2.24 3.32 -2.26
C MET A 106 2.38 3.86 -0.83
N LEU A 107 3.30 4.78 -0.59
CA LEU A 107 3.50 5.36 0.74
C LEU A 107 2.36 6.29 1.13
N THR A 108 1.75 7.02 0.17
CA THR A 108 0.56 7.84 0.43
C THR A 108 -0.60 7.02 1.00
N VAL A 109 -0.91 5.86 0.41
CA VAL A 109 -2.01 5.01 0.93
C VAL A 109 -1.65 4.37 2.27
N PHE A 110 -0.38 4.06 2.50
CA PHE A 110 0.11 3.57 3.79
C PHE A 110 -0.07 4.61 4.91
N GLU A 111 0.21 5.88 4.64
CA GLU A 111 -0.02 7.00 5.55
C GLU A 111 -1.51 7.21 5.83
N LYS A 112 -2.37 7.16 4.80
CA LYS A 112 -3.83 7.30 4.94
C LYS A 112 -4.42 6.23 5.87
N ASP A 113 -3.97 5.01 5.74
CA ASP A 113 -4.40 3.88 6.54
C ASP A 113 -3.83 3.88 7.96
N ARG A 114 -2.77 4.61 8.20
CA ARG A 114 -1.98 4.59 9.45
C ARG A 114 -1.53 3.18 9.87
N GLY A 115 -1.41 2.28 8.92
CA GLY A 115 -1.06 0.88 9.16
C GLY A 115 -2.18 0.02 9.79
N CYS A 116 -3.41 0.54 9.90
CA CYS A 116 -4.51 -0.13 10.62
C CYS A 116 -5.06 -1.38 9.90
N SER A 117 -5.16 -1.33 8.56
CA SER A 117 -5.67 -2.46 7.75
C SER A 117 -4.62 -3.54 7.48
N PHE A 118 -3.39 -3.30 7.89
CA PHE A 118 -2.27 -4.17 7.61
C PHE A 118 -2.10 -5.21 8.72
N GLU A 119 -2.85 -6.30 8.66
CA GLU A 119 -2.79 -7.38 9.64
C GLU A 119 -1.43 -8.09 9.68
N ASN A 120 -1.15 -8.79 10.77
CA ASN A 120 0.12 -9.50 11.03
C ASN A 120 0.56 -10.44 9.88
N ASN A 121 -0.38 -11.01 9.13
CA ASN A 121 -0.08 -11.92 8.03
C ASN A 121 0.62 -11.24 6.83
N TYR A 122 0.45 -9.94 6.67
CA TYR A 122 1.06 -9.16 5.58
C TYR A 122 2.28 -8.35 6.01
N LYS A 123 2.58 -8.32 7.31
CA LYS A 123 3.65 -7.52 7.91
C LYS A 123 4.99 -7.66 7.20
N ASN A 124 5.48 -8.89 7.03
CA ASN A 124 6.77 -9.14 6.38
C ASN A 124 6.82 -8.64 4.95
N LYS A 125 5.72 -8.82 4.21
CA LYS A 125 5.58 -8.34 2.83
C LYS A 125 5.62 -6.81 2.77
N ILE A 126 4.90 -6.14 3.66
CA ILE A 126 4.84 -4.69 3.72
C ILE A 126 6.19 -4.10 4.12
N MET A 127 6.85 -4.71 5.11
CA MET A 127 8.19 -4.30 5.52
C MET A 127 9.22 -4.44 4.38
N ALA A 128 9.11 -5.50 3.56
CA ALA A 128 9.94 -5.67 2.37
C ALA A 128 9.65 -4.56 1.34
N TYR A 129 8.38 -4.33 1.01
CA TYR A 129 7.96 -3.34 0.02
C TYR A 129 8.31 -1.90 0.43
N PHE A 130 8.17 -1.57 1.72
CA PHE A 130 8.64 -0.29 2.24
C PHE A 130 10.16 -0.13 2.06
N GLY A 131 10.93 -1.20 2.33
CA GLY A 131 12.39 -1.21 2.16
C GLY A 131 12.85 -1.02 0.72
N GLU A 132 12.05 -1.44 -0.27
CA GLU A 132 12.33 -1.27 -1.70
C GLU A 132 12.06 0.17 -2.20
N ALA A 133 11.28 0.97 -1.47
CA ALA A 133 11.01 2.34 -1.85
C ALA A 133 12.30 3.18 -1.84
N PRO A 134 12.59 3.95 -2.92
CA PRO A 134 13.77 4.81 -2.99
C PRO A 134 13.83 5.80 -1.82
N GLU A 135 15.05 6.08 -1.34
CA GLU A 135 15.25 6.99 -0.21
C GLU A 135 14.68 8.39 -0.47
N THR A 136 14.80 8.88 -1.71
CA THR A 136 14.24 10.17 -2.13
C THR A 136 12.71 10.26 -2.02
N ILE A 137 12.01 9.14 -2.14
CA ILE A 137 10.57 9.04 -1.92
C ILE A 137 10.29 8.96 -0.42
N ARG A 138 10.99 8.08 0.31
CA ARG A 138 10.81 7.93 1.78
C ARG A 138 11.03 9.23 2.55
N GLN A 139 11.93 10.10 2.08
CA GLN A 139 12.17 11.43 2.65
C GLN A 139 10.92 12.34 2.62
N LYS A 140 10.05 12.16 1.65
CA LYS A 140 8.80 12.92 1.51
C LYS A 140 7.67 12.33 2.36
N HIS A 141 7.77 11.06 2.73
CA HIS A 141 6.76 10.29 3.43
C HIS A 141 7.20 9.97 4.87
N ILE A 142 7.46 11.01 5.66
CA ILE A 142 7.95 10.87 7.03
C ILE A 142 6.97 10.09 7.91
N LYS A 143 5.65 10.32 7.75
CA LYS A 143 4.62 9.61 8.49
C LYS A 143 4.62 8.11 8.20
N ALA A 144 4.81 7.72 6.94
CA ALA A 144 5.00 6.32 6.57
C ALA A 144 6.25 5.72 7.25
N GLY A 145 7.34 6.49 7.34
CA GLY A 145 8.55 6.09 8.05
C GLY A 145 8.32 5.90 9.56
N LEU A 146 7.52 6.75 10.21
CA LEU A 146 7.15 6.61 11.63
C LEU A 146 6.31 5.34 11.86
N ILE A 147 5.33 5.05 11.01
CA ILE A 147 4.54 3.82 11.07
C ILE A 147 5.45 2.60 10.86
N TYR A 148 6.36 2.66 9.89
CA TYR A 148 7.32 1.59 9.64
C TYR A 148 8.25 1.35 10.83
N ALA A 149 8.74 2.42 11.48
CA ALA A 149 9.58 2.33 12.67
C ALA A 149 8.83 1.70 13.84
N LEU A 150 7.55 2.02 14.04
CA LEU A 150 6.70 1.35 15.03
C LEU A 150 6.59 -0.16 14.74
N TRP A 151 6.45 -0.55 13.49
CA TRP A 151 6.39 -1.96 13.11
C TRP A 151 7.72 -2.69 13.32
N LEU A 152 8.85 -2.03 13.07
CA LEU A 152 10.18 -2.57 13.40
C LEU A 152 10.31 -2.81 14.91
N PHE A 153 9.84 -1.87 15.75
CA PHE A 153 9.81 -2.03 17.19
C PHE A 153 8.97 -3.23 17.63
N LEU A 154 7.71 -3.31 17.17
CA LEU A 154 6.80 -4.41 17.47
C LEU A 154 7.28 -5.77 16.97
N SER A 155 8.21 -5.77 16.01
CA SER A 155 8.83 -6.98 15.45
C SER A 155 10.13 -7.40 16.18
N GLY A 156 10.64 -6.56 17.10
CA GLY A 156 11.93 -6.78 17.73
C GLY A 156 13.15 -6.54 16.83
N GLU A 157 12.96 -5.87 15.68
CA GLU A 157 13.99 -5.55 14.68
C GLU A 157 14.84 -4.35 15.11
N ASN A 158 15.48 -4.45 16.27
CA ASN A 158 16.10 -3.32 16.97
C ASN A 158 17.19 -2.60 16.15
N GLU A 159 18.04 -3.33 15.42
CA GLU A 159 19.09 -2.70 14.60
C GLU A 159 18.50 -1.86 13.47
N ARG A 160 17.51 -2.40 12.76
CA ARG A 160 16.80 -1.69 11.69
C ARG A 160 16.04 -0.49 12.23
N LEU A 161 15.39 -0.65 13.39
CA LEU A 161 14.71 0.44 14.09
C LEU A 161 15.67 1.62 14.37
N GLN A 162 16.85 1.34 14.94
CA GLN A 162 17.83 2.39 15.22
C GLN A 162 18.34 3.09 13.96
N GLN A 163 18.48 2.36 12.87
CA GLN A 163 18.83 2.95 11.57
C GLN A 163 17.72 3.85 11.05
N GLU A 164 16.46 3.41 11.14
CA GLU A 164 15.30 4.17 10.66
C GLU A 164 15.08 5.44 11.51
N ILE A 165 15.21 5.37 12.83
CA ILE A 165 15.15 6.54 13.73
C ILE A 165 16.19 7.59 13.33
N ARG A 166 17.42 7.18 13.01
CA ARG A 166 18.46 8.12 12.55
C ARG A 166 18.09 8.83 11.26
N LYS A 167 17.48 8.09 10.30
CA LYS A 167 17.00 8.66 9.05
C LYS A 167 15.83 9.62 9.29
N LEU A 168 14.85 9.20 10.08
CA LEU A 168 13.69 10.04 10.42
C LEU A 168 14.11 11.35 11.07
N ARG A 169 15.04 11.34 12.03
CA ARG A 169 15.57 12.58 12.62
C ARG A 169 16.19 13.51 11.58
N LYS A 170 16.95 12.96 10.63
CA LYS A 170 17.52 13.73 9.53
C LYS A 170 16.43 14.34 8.65
N TYR A 171 15.43 13.55 8.24
CA TYR A 171 14.37 14.00 7.35
C TYR A 171 13.48 15.05 8.02
N ILE A 172 13.08 14.82 9.27
CA ILE A 172 12.30 15.78 10.06
C ILE A 172 13.06 17.10 10.23
N GLY A 173 14.37 17.03 10.45
CA GLY A 173 15.21 18.23 10.56
C GLY A 173 15.30 19.06 9.28
N GLN A 174 14.94 18.51 8.12
CA GLN A 174 14.93 19.17 6.82
C GLN A 174 13.57 19.78 6.46
N LEU A 175 12.51 19.51 7.24
CA LEU A 175 11.20 20.11 7.02
C LEU A 175 11.26 21.62 7.24
N GLU A 176 10.79 22.39 6.26
CA GLU A 176 10.69 23.85 6.34
C GLU A 176 9.52 24.29 7.21
N ASP A 177 8.37 23.61 7.09
CA ASP A 177 7.21 23.90 7.91
C ASP A 177 7.47 23.53 9.38
N ARG A 178 7.38 24.55 10.24
CA ARG A 178 7.61 24.40 11.67
C ARG A 178 6.57 23.49 12.33
N GLN A 179 5.32 23.66 11.98
CA GLN A 179 4.21 22.92 12.61
C GLN A 179 4.31 21.42 12.24
N GLU A 180 4.54 21.12 10.96
CA GLU A 180 4.74 19.75 10.50
C GLU A 180 5.97 19.11 11.16
N ARG A 181 7.07 19.86 11.25
CA ARG A 181 8.28 19.38 11.91
C ARG A 181 8.05 19.07 13.40
N GLU A 182 7.38 19.95 14.13
CA GLU A 182 7.07 19.74 15.55
C GLU A 182 6.11 18.56 15.75
N GLN A 183 5.12 18.38 14.86
CA GLN A 183 4.24 17.22 14.87
C GLN A 183 5.01 15.91 14.65
N CYS A 184 5.83 15.82 13.59
CA CYS A 184 6.61 14.62 13.31
C CYS A 184 7.64 14.32 14.41
N LEU A 185 8.25 15.36 15.02
CA LEU A 185 9.11 15.18 16.20
C LEU A 185 8.33 14.64 17.39
N GLY A 186 7.12 15.15 17.64
CA GLY A 186 6.27 14.68 18.72
C GLY A 186 5.90 13.21 18.57
N GLU A 187 5.54 12.78 17.36
CA GLU A 187 5.26 11.36 17.05
C GLU A 187 6.52 10.49 17.21
N LEU A 188 7.69 10.98 16.78
CA LEU A 188 8.95 10.28 16.97
C LEU A 188 9.34 10.14 18.46
N GLU A 189 9.17 11.20 19.27
CA GLU A 189 9.42 11.15 20.70
C GLU A 189 8.45 10.18 21.40
N PHE A 190 7.19 10.09 20.96
CA PHE A 190 6.24 9.11 21.45
C PHE A 190 6.76 7.67 21.18
N LEU A 191 7.15 7.37 19.94
CA LEU A 191 7.72 6.07 19.58
C LEU A 191 8.96 5.74 20.41
N LEU A 192 9.85 6.71 20.65
CA LEU A 192 11.03 6.53 21.50
C LEU A 192 10.65 6.22 22.94
N GLY A 193 9.60 6.83 23.47
CA GLY A 193 9.05 6.49 24.79
C GLY A 193 8.60 5.04 24.87
N GLU A 194 7.87 4.53 23.85
CA GLU A 194 7.46 3.13 23.77
C GLU A 194 8.66 2.15 23.79
N THR A 195 9.80 2.55 23.22
CA THR A 195 11.01 1.70 23.24
C THR A 195 11.68 1.59 24.62
N GLN A 196 11.30 2.47 25.58
CA GLN A 196 11.86 2.50 26.95
C GLN A 196 11.01 1.74 27.97
N TYR A 197 10.29 0.71 27.56
CA TYR A 197 9.32 -0.02 28.39
C TYR A 197 9.90 -0.59 29.72
N ASN A 198 11.23 -0.72 29.83
CA ASN A 198 11.92 -1.14 31.06
C ASN A 198 12.45 0.00 31.92
N ASP A 199 12.30 1.26 31.48
CA ASP A 199 12.76 2.46 32.19
C ASP A 199 11.62 3.49 32.22
N VAL A 200 10.84 3.48 33.30
CA VAL A 200 9.65 4.33 33.46
C VAL A 200 10.01 5.81 33.48
N GLU A 201 11.17 6.17 34.03
CA GLU A 201 11.61 7.58 34.09
C GLU A 201 11.97 8.10 32.70
N ALA A 202 12.75 7.33 31.93
CA ALA A 202 13.08 7.65 30.55
C ALA A 202 11.81 7.70 29.67
N MET A 203 10.91 6.73 29.81
CA MET A 203 9.64 6.68 29.10
C MET A 203 8.81 7.94 29.39
N ALA A 204 8.67 8.32 30.66
CA ALA A 204 7.91 9.51 31.06
C ALA A 204 8.53 10.81 30.49
N ALA A 205 9.86 10.89 30.45
CA ALA A 205 10.56 12.05 29.86
C ALA A 205 10.25 12.20 28.36
N TYR A 206 10.29 11.10 27.60
CA TYR A 206 9.93 11.09 26.18
C TYR A 206 8.48 11.47 25.94
N PHE A 207 7.53 10.89 26.69
CA PHE A 207 6.11 11.22 26.55
C PHE A 207 5.80 12.68 26.92
N LYS A 208 6.44 13.22 27.94
CA LYS A 208 6.31 14.65 28.29
C LYS A 208 6.77 15.54 27.13
N LYS A 209 7.90 15.21 26.50
CA LYS A 209 8.43 15.94 25.35
C LYS A 209 7.50 15.84 24.14
N SER A 210 7.00 14.63 23.85
CA SER A 210 6.01 14.39 22.80
C SER A 210 4.77 15.27 22.99
N LEU A 211 4.18 15.26 24.20
CA LEU A 211 3.01 16.08 24.52
C LEU A 211 3.25 17.59 24.38
N GLN A 212 4.45 18.07 24.68
CA GLN A 212 4.80 19.49 24.49
C GLN A 212 4.82 19.87 23.01
N LEU A 213 5.30 18.98 22.14
CA LEU A 213 5.37 19.21 20.69
C LEU A 213 4.01 19.08 20.00
N LEU A 214 3.16 18.15 20.45
CA LEU A 214 1.85 17.89 19.83
C LEU A 214 0.73 18.86 20.28
N ARG A 215 0.95 19.65 21.35
CA ARG A 215 -0.04 20.62 21.87
C ARG A 215 0.08 22.01 21.25
N GLN A 216 1.07 22.25 20.40
CA GLN A 216 1.26 23.51 19.69
C GLN A 216 0.54 23.51 18.35
#